data_e704ecb21ddb8e6c9297c19c64de91fd
#
_entry.id   e704ecb21ddb8e6c9297c19c64de91fd
#
_cell.length_a   1.000
_cell.length_b   1.000
_cell.length_c   1.000
_cell.angle_alpha   90.00
_cell.angle_beta   90.00
_cell.angle_gamma   90.00
#
_symmetry.space_group_name_H-M   'P 1'
#
loop_
_entity.id
_entity.type
_entity.pdbx_description
1 polymer ?
#
loop_
_entity_poly.entity_id
_entity_poly.type
_entity_poly.pdbx_seq_one_letter_code
_entity_poly.pdbx_strand_id
1 'polypeptide(L)'
;MLIGALMLGAALNVPEIVIREPIPPCIKALRVNRDIPVNLDLSKAKAISFDMICKDLRPFAYFTIYLKCGGTSISHSFSPIQPAGTLEHFAFPIEEFGVGKLKLANARALAKVSRIRFSGWRNSAEDGFADIVVKNFEMSEESLPVRPKVEDMPVEPLPAKPGERRRICCHRAWGIDKQPGKTSWDEQIAKLKTAGFTDVAAHMAWAGKAYYNSDVYSEDPVVAKYGDMLESCKAACRKYGVKFWGWKCCWNMGKNADPELRRRLAAEGRLQMNFGDVAKGVPSTNWLCPTDAENVRMETAAMVELAKRGVDGIHFDYIRYPDPESCVCPRCRRLFEANVGHEVADWPGALETDEAIKEAWRKFRCDVITSYVKGVVEAVRRDCPGVGFSAAVRPSSRLGTYWVAQDWESWAKNGWFDFICTMNYTSSPTKLKESYIATIKHENCPVKVYPGLGPVLWKFTDGRNLERLRDQVLAVREAGFDGFSIFEWSRRCEKFLPVLTPPKCDN
;
A
#
# COMPACT_ATOMS: atom_id res chain seq x y z
N MET A 1 3.64 -30.64 7.45
CA MET A 1 5.02 -31.13 7.45
C MET A 1 5.31 -31.73 6.06
N LEU A 2 5.75 -30.93 5.13
CA LEU A 2 6.36 -31.37 3.87
C LEU A 2 7.73 -30.72 3.86
N ILE A 3 8.67 -31.42 4.46
CA ILE A 3 10.11 -31.13 4.33
C ILE A 3 10.42 -31.29 2.85
N GLY A 4 10.81 -30.19 2.22
CA GLY A 4 11.18 -30.18 0.82
C GLY A 4 12.24 -31.22 0.53
N ALA A 5 12.01 -32.02 -0.50
CA ALA A 5 13.05 -32.81 -1.11
C ALA A 5 14.22 -31.85 -1.41
N LEU A 6 15.36 -32.05 -0.76
CA LEU A 6 16.60 -31.38 -1.11
C LEU A 6 16.85 -31.72 -2.59
N MET A 7 16.59 -30.73 -3.45
CA MET A 7 17.13 -30.84 -4.81
C MET A 7 18.63 -30.66 -4.71
N LEU A 8 19.38 -31.65 -5.07
CA LEU A 8 20.83 -31.57 -5.25
C LEU A 8 21.08 -30.72 -6.50
N GLY A 9 21.09 -29.40 -6.31
CA GLY A 9 21.53 -28.47 -7.34
C GLY A 9 23.04 -28.50 -7.48
N ALA A 10 23.53 -28.08 -8.64
CA ALA A 10 24.96 -27.84 -8.80
C ALA A 10 25.32 -26.53 -8.05
N ALA A 11 26.27 -26.63 -7.12
CA ALA A 11 26.78 -25.46 -6.39
C ALA A 11 27.38 -24.44 -7.37
N LEU A 12 26.96 -23.19 -7.22
CA LEU A 12 27.48 -22.07 -8.00
C LEU A 12 28.67 -21.45 -7.25
N ASN A 13 29.74 -21.14 -7.97
CA ASN A 13 30.85 -20.39 -7.41
C ASN A 13 30.46 -18.91 -7.21
N VAL A 14 29.62 -18.67 -6.22
CA VAL A 14 29.20 -17.33 -5.79
C VAL A 14 29.68 -17.10 -4.37
N PRO A 15 30.50 -16.08 -4.13
CA PRO A 15 30.90 -15.71 -2.78
C PRO A 15 29.70 -15.39 -1.89
N GLU A 16 29.85 -15.62 -0.60
CA GLU A 16 28.89 -15.20 0.40
C GLU A 16 28.65 -13.69 0.30
N ILE A 17 27.40 -13.30 0.27
CA ILE A 17 26.98 -11.88 0.27
C ILE A 17 26.72 -11.47 1.72
N VAL A 18 27.57 -10.59 2.25
CA VAL A 18 27.42 -10.05 3.59
C VAL A 18 27.12 -8.56 3.51
N ILE A 19 26.05 -8.14 4.17
CA ILE A 19 25.68 -6.74 4.33
C ILE A 19 25.60 -6.48 5.84
N ARG A 20 26.49 -5.64 6.35
CA ARG A 20 26.52 -5.21 7.74
C ARG A 20 26.73 -3.72 7.77
N GLU A 21 25.63 -2.96 7.85
CA GLU A 21 25.70 -1.52 7.84
C GLU A 21 24.51 -0.91 8.59
N PRO A 22 24.71 0.24 9.27
CA PRO A 22 23.58 0.97 9.83
C PRO A 22 22.65 1.45 8.74
N ILE A 23 21.37 1.42 9.02
CA ILE A 23 20.32 1.94 8.15
C ILE A 23 19.75 3.19 8.82
N PRO A 24 20.27 4.37 8.51
CA PRO A 24 19.73 5.60 9.05
C PRO A 24 18.32 5.87 8.51
N PRO A 25 17.45 6.57 9.23
CA PRO A 25 16.21 7.08 8.69
C PRO A 25 16.57 8.03 7.53
N CYS A 26 16.42 7.58 6.30
CA CYS A 26 16.83 8.35 5.13
C CYS A 26 15.76 8.36 4.05
N ILE A 27 15.52 9.55 3.52
CA ILE A 27 14.49 9.82 2.52
C ILE A 27 14.88 9.28 1.14
N LYS A 28 16.16 9.27 0.77
CA LYS A 28 16.61 9.00 -0.61
C LYS A 28 17.11 7.58 -0.88
N ALA A 29 17.61 6.85 0.09
CA ALA A 29 18.12 5.51 -0.11
C ALA A 29 16.99 4.47 -0.01
N LEU A 30 16.34 4.16 -1.11
CA LEU A 30 15.24 3.19 -1.15
C LEU A 30 15.70 1.75 -0.93
N ARG A 31 17.01 1.46 -0.94
CA ARG A 31 17.53 0.10 -0.84
C ARG A 31 19.00 0.04 -0.42
N VAL A 32 19.33 -1.01 0.31
CA VAL A 32 20.71 -1.46 0.54
C VAL A 32 21.07 -2.43 -0.58
N ASN A 33 22.22 -2.26 -1.21
CA ASN A 33 22.64 -3.08 -2.33
C ASN A 33 24.01 -3.70 -2.08
N ARG A 34 24.20 -4.95 -2.56
CA ARG A 34 25.50 -5.57 -2.68
C ARG A 34 25.64 -6.20 -4.06
N ASP A 35 26.65 -5.80 -4.78
CA ASP A 35 27.02 -6.34 -6.09
C ASP A 35 28.18 -7.33 -5.95
N ILE A 36 28.02 -8.53 -6.46
CA ILE A 36 29.05 -9.56 -6.51
C ILE A 36 29.36 -9.84 -7.98
N PRO A 37 30.59 -9.58 -8.44
CA PRO A 37 31.02 -10.01 -9.77
C PRO A 37 31.09 -11.54 -9.82
N VAL A 38 30.57 -12.12 -10.87
CA VAL A 38 30.54 -13.56 -11.11
C VAL A 38 30.79 -13.82 -12.59
N ASN A 39 31.10 -15.07 -12.92
CA ASN A 39 31.13 -15.54 -14.31
C ASN A 39 30.38 -16.89 -14.35
N LEU A 40 29.07 -16.81 -14.60
CA LEU A 40 28.21 -17.97 -14.53
C LEU A 40 27.50 -18.20 -15.87
N ASP A 41 27.40 -19.47 -16.26
CA ASP A 41 26.52 -19.93 -17.31
C ASP A 41 25.28 -20.57 -16.66
N LEU A 42 24.16 -19.86 -16.76
CA LEU A 42 22.86 -20.31 -16.27
C LEU A 42 21.91 -20.66 -17.43
N SER A 43 22.44 -20.91 -18.63
CA SER A 43 21.61 -21.19 -19.84
C SER A 43 20.78 -22.46 -19.72
N LYS A 44 21.21 -23.43 -18.91
CA LYS A 44 20.52 -24.67 -18.61
C LYS A 44 19.71 -24.62 -17.31
N ALA A 45 19.86 -23.56 -16.51
CA ALA A 45 19.17 -23.45 -15.23
C ALA A 45 17.64 -23.42 -15.41
N LYS A 46 16.96 -24.27 -14.68
CA LYS A 46 15.51 -24.25 -14.50
C LYS A 46 15.13 -23.58 -13.17
N ALA A 47 16.02 -23.63 -12.19
CA ALA A 47 15.86 -22.96 -10.92
C ALA A 47 17.19 -22.46 -10.36
N ILE A 48 17.10 -21.44 -9.49
CA ILE A 48 18.19 -20.94 -8.66
C ILE A 48 17.74 -20.99 -7.22
N SER A 49 18.61 -21.44 -6.32
CA SER A 49 18.39 -21.46 -4.89
C SER A 49 19.55 -20.83 -4.12
N PHE A 50 19.27 -20.40 -2.91
CA PHE A 50 20.24 -19.87 -1.96
C PHE A 50 19.66 -19.86 -0.54
N ASP A 51 20.52 -19.74 0.43
CA ASP A 51 20.15 -19.56 1.83
C ASP A 51 20.33 -18.11 2.24
N MET A 52 19.45 -17.61 3.11
CA MET A 52 19.54 -16.26 3.67
C MET A 52 19.27 -16.25 5.18
N ILE A 53 20.05 -15.43 5.89
CA ILE A 53 19.77 -15.02 7.26
C ILE A 53 19.66 -13.50 7.25
N CYS A 54 18.60 -12.96 7.85
CA CYS A 54 18.47 -11.53 8.12
C CYS A 54 18.12 -11.35 9.59
N LYS A 55 19.03 -10.74 10.38
CA LYS A 55 18.84 -10.62 11.83
C LYS A 55 17.86 -9.54 12.23
N ASP A 56 17.63 -8.55 11.37
CA ASP A 56 16.61 -7.52 11.58
C ASP A 56 15.80 -7.29 10.29
N LEU A 57 14.53 -7.71 10.31
CA LEU A 57 13.63 -7.56 9.16
C LEU A 57 12.88 -6.21 9.17
N ARG A 58 12.88 -5.48 10.29
CA ARG A 58 12.11 -4.23 10.45
C ARG A 58 12.40 -3.18 9.38
N PRO A 59 13.67 -2.89 9.03
CA PRO A 59 13.94 -1.86 8.04
C PRO A 59 13.63 -2.27 6.60
N PHE A 60 13.25 -3.51 6.32
CA PHE A 60 13.05 -4.00 4.97
C PHE A 60 11.59 -4.27 4.63
N ALA A 61 11.16 -3.82 3.45
CA ALA A 61 9.85 -4.16 2.89
C ALA A 61 9.86 -5.54 2.21
N TYR A 62 10.91 -5.80 1.42
CA TYR A 62 11.16 -7.04 0.70
C TYR A 62 12.60 -7.06 0.18
N PHE A 63 13.02 -8.20 -0.36
CA PHE A 63 14.33 -8.38 -0.99
C PHE A 63 14.21 -8.65 -2.48
N THR A 64 15.26 -8.38 -3.23
CA THR A 64 15.33 -8.67 -4.66
C THR A 64 16.71 -9.18 -5.01
N ILE A 65 16.76 -10.28 -5.77
CA ILE A 65 17.96 -10.75 -6.42
C ILE A 65 17.92 -10.39 -7.91
N TYR A 66 19.01 -9.86 -8.41
CA TYR A 66 19.19 -9.47 -9.80
C TYR A 66 20.33 -10.29 -10.41
N LEU A 67 20.11 -10.76 -11.63
CA LEU A 67 21.12 -11.35 -12.48
C LEU A 67 21.44 -10.38 -13.61
N LYS A 68 22.67 -9.92 -13.70
CA LYS A 68 23.16 -9.03 -14.75
C LYS A 68 23.70 -9.85 -15.90
N CYS A 69 23.03 -9.79 -17.04
CA CYS A 69 23.29 -10.59 -18.21
C CYS A 69 23.54 -9.65 -19.39
N GLY A 70 24.81 -9.38 -19.75
CA GLY A 70 25.21 -8.68 -20.97
C GLY A 70 24.40 -7.39 -21.26
N GLY A 71 24.43 -6.38 -20.43
CA GLY A 71 23.67 -5.13 -20.60
C GLY A 71 22.21 -5.16 -20.13
N THR A 72 21.65 -6.35 -19.88
CA THR A 72 20.28 -6.56 -19.36
C THR A 72 20.34 -7.01 -17.91
N SER A 73 19.28 -6.76 -17.16
CA SER A 73 19.14 -7.24 -15.79
C SER A 73 17.78 -7.88 -15.61
N ILE A 74 17.78 -9.13 -15.18
CA ILE A 74 16.56 -9.82 -14.77
C ILE A 74 16.52 -9.94 -13.26
N SER A 75 15.35 -10.02 -12.64
CA SER A 75 15.24 -10.00 -11.19
C SER A 75 14.03 -10.77 -10.69
N HIS A 76 14.14 -11.27 -9.47
CA HIS A 76 13.04 -11.83 -8.71
C HIS A 76 13.00 -11.18 -7.31
N SER A 77 11.77 -10.85 -6.87
CA SER A 77 11.54 -10.23 -5.55
C SER A 77 10.86 -11.20 -4.61
N PHE A 78 11.29 -11.23 -3.36
CA PHE A 78 10.82 -12.17 -2.35
C PHE A 78 10.80 -11.53 -0.95
N SER A 79 10.18 -12.21 0.01
CA SER A 79 10.22 -11.83 1.42
C SER A 79 10.42 -13.06 2.29
N PRO A 80 11.23 -12.98 3.34
CA PRO A 80 11.36 -14.00 4.35
C PRO A 80 10.01 -14.31 5.02
N ILE A 81 9.84 -15.57 5.40
CA ILE A 81 8.66 -16.05 6.10
C ILE A 81 9.04 -16.43 7.53
N GLN A 82 10.28 -16.90 7.71
CA GLN A 82 10.81 -17.28 9.01
C GLN A 82 11.11 -16.04 9.87
N PRO A 83 11.09 -16.18 11.20
CA PRO A 83 11.50 -15.13 12.12
C PRO A 83 12.89 -14.57 11.82
N ALA A 84 13.13 -13.32 12.19
CA ALA A 84 14.44 -12.69 12.07
C ALA A 84 15.53 -13.53 12.75
N GLY A 85 16.69 -13.65 12.10
CA GLY A 85 17.81 -14.47 12.58
C GLY A 85 17.75 -15.96 12.22
N THR A 86 16.65 -16.43 11.61
CA THR A 86 16.54 -17.82 11.14
C THR A 86 17.13 -17.97 9.75
N LEU A 87 17.84 -19.09 9.53
CA LEU A 87 18.29 -19.49 8.20
C LEU A 87 17.10 -19.95 7.38
N GLU A 88 16.84 -19.29 6.26
CA GLU A 88 15.75 -19.65 5.34
C GLU A 88 16.31 -19.99 3.96
N HIS A 89 15.84 -21.12 3.40
CA HIS A 89 16.19 -21.57 2.06
C HIS A 89 15.20 -21.02 1.04
N PHE A 90 15.69 -20.39 -0.01
CA PHE A 90 14.92 -19.85 -1.13
C PHE A 90 15.25 -20.60 -2.42
N ALA A 91 14.23 -20.98 -3.16
CA ALA A 91 14.38 -21.56 -4.48
C ALA A 91 13.32 -20.96 -5.43
N PHE A 92 13.78 -20.47 -6.58
CA PHE A 92 12.94 -19.79 -7.56
C PHE A 92 13.11 -20.37 -8.96
N PRO A 93 12.02 -20.64 -9.67
CA PRO A 93 12.08 -20.97 -11.09
C PRO A 93 12.73 -19.84 -11.87
N ILE A 94 13.62 -20.15 -12.80
CA ILE A 94 14.31 -19.14 -13.60
C ILE A 94 13.33 -18.30 -14.44
N GLU A 95 12.21 -18.87 -14.82
CA GLU A 95 11.14 -18.21 -15.56
C GLU A 95 10.41 -17.10 -14.77
N GLU A 96 10.53 -17.12 -13.44
CA GLU A 96 9.99 -16.06 -12.58
C GLU A 96 10.87 -14.80 -12.56
N PHE A 97 12.10 -14.89 -13.06
CA PHE A 97 12.96 -13.74 -13.24
C PHE A 97 12.54 -12.94 -14.48
N GLY A 98 12.18 -11.68 -14.29
CA GLY A 98 11.67 -10.83 -15.35
C GLY A 98 12.37 -9.47 -15.43
N VAL A 99 12.24 -8.81 -16.60
CA VAL A 99 12.62 -7.42 -16.81
C VAL A 99 11.34 -6.63 -17.08
N GLY A 100 10.84 -5.89 -16.10
CA GLY A 100 9.64 -5.06 -16.27
C GLY A 100 8.43 -5.84 -16.80
N LYS A 101 7.96 -5.53 -18.03
CA LYS A 101 6.87 -6.24 -18.70
C LYS A 101 7.31 -7.45 -19.52
N LEU A 102 8.60 -7.67 -19.71
CA LEU A 102 9.13 -8.80 -20.46
C LEU A 102 9.33 -10.00 -19.52
N LYS A 103 8.43 -10.95 -19.59
CA LYS A 103 8.64 -12.29 -19.06
C LYS A 103 9.50 -13.01 -20.11
N LEU A 104 10.78 -13.21 -19.83
CA LEU A 104 11.56 -14.32 -20.36
C LEU A 104 13.04 -14.02 -20.19
N ALA A 105 13.67 -14.73 -19.30
CA ALA A 105 15.10 -14.90 -19.36
C ALA A 105 15.42 -15.62 -20.67
N ASN A 106 15.97 -14.92 -21.66
CA ASN A 106 16.45 -15.53 -22.86
C ASN A 106 17.65 -16.41 -22.49
N ALA A 107 17.64 -17.69 -22.81
CA ALA A 107 18.71 -18.62 -22.50
C ALA A 107 20.11 -18.10 -22.95
N ARG A 108 20.17 -17.38 -24.07
CA ARG A 108 21.41 -16.71 -24.54
C ARG A 108 21.93 -15.63 -23.56
N ALA A 109 21.04 -14.90 -22.90
CA ALA A 109 21.44 -13.92 -21.92
C ALA A 109 21.96 -14.57 -20.64
N LEU A 110 21.34 -15.67 -20.22
CA LEU A 110 21.74 -16.45 -19.05
C LEU A 110 23.09 -17.17 -19.20
N ALA A 111 23.58 -17.39 -20.40
CA ALA A 111 24.90 -17.96 -20.65
C ALA A 111 26.06 -17.06 -20.19
N LYS A 112 25.82 -15.78 -19.92
CA LYS A 112 26.86 -14.80 -19.51
C LYS A 112 26.37 -13.92 -18.35
N VAL A 113 26.11 -14.49 -17.19
CA VAL A 113 25.80 -13.74 -15.98
C VAL A 113 27.09 -13.21 -15.37
N SER A 114 27.28 -11.90 -15.44
CA SER A 114 28.51 -11.22 -15.01
C SER A 114 28.45 -10.65 -13.60
N ARG A 115 27.25 -10.55 -13.02
CA ARG A 115 27.05 -10.00 -11.69
C ARG A 115 25.75 -10.48 -11.07
N ILE A 116 25.80 -10.80 -9.79
CA ILE A 116 24.63 -10.94 -8.94
C ILE A 116 24.52 -9.69 -8.07
N ARG A 117 23.34 -9.04 -8.04
CA ARG A 117 23.03 -8.00 -7.07
C ARG A 117 21.98 -8.51 -6.13
N PHE A 118 22.24 -8.39 -4.84
CA PHE A 118 21.25 -8.53 -3.79
C PHE A 118 20.83 -7.16 -3.30
N SER A 119 19.54 -6.95 -3.14
CA SER A 119 18.96 -5.69 -2.66
C SER A 119 17.96 -5.91 -1.56
N GLY A 120 18.14 -5.27 -0.42
CA GLY A 120 17.13 -5.10 0.61
C GLY A 120 16.38 -3.79 0.37
N TRP A 121 15.10 -3.87 0.00
CA TRP A 121 14.26 -2.70 -0.20
C TRP A 121 13.74 -2.23 1.15
N ARG A 122 14.02 -0.97 1.46
CA ARG A 122 13.69 -0.40 2.75
C ARG A 122 12.20 -0.16 2.91
N ASN A 123 11.76 -0.37 4.13
CA ASN A 123 10.53 0.23 4.62
C ASN A 123 10.92 1.63 5.10
N SER A 124 10.52 2.59 4.36
CA SER A 124 11.04 3.95 4.26
C SER A 124 11.24 4.77 5.54
N ALA A 125 10.97 4.26 6.71
CA ALA A 125 11.01 5.08 7.91
C ALA A 125 11.56 4.39 9.15
N GLU A 126 11.89 3.13 9.07
CA GLU A 126 12.52 2.48 10.19
C GLU A 126 14.04 2.59 10.04
N ASP A 127 14.69 3.15 11.04
CA ASP A 127 16.09 2.96 11.28
C ASP A 127 16.34 1.52 11.74
N GLY A 128 17.54 1.06 11.63
CA GLY A 128 17.93 -0.27 12.04
C GLY A 128 19.34 -0.59 11.61
N PHE A 129 19.69 -1.86 11.68
CA PHE A 129 20.96 -2.35 11.22
C PHE A 129 20.75 -3.48 10.21
N ALA A 130 21.31 -3.35 9.02
CA ALA A 130 21.36 -4.44 8.07
C ALA A 130 22.39 -5.47 8.57
N ASP A 131 21.94 -6.66 8.95
CA ASP A 131 22.83 -7.81 9.18
C ASP A 131 22.23 -8.97 8.39
N ILE A 132 22.69 -9.07 7.14
CA ILE A 132 22.17 -10.00 6.14
C ILE A 132 23.32 -10.84 5.62
N VAL A 133 23.12 -12.15 5.59
CA VAL A 133 24.03 -13.12 4.96
C VAL A 133 23.24 -13.91 3.93
N VAL A 134 23.73 -13.95 2.68
CA VAL A 134 23.18 -14.78 1.61
C VAL A 134 24.30 -15.68 1.08
N LYS A 135 24.06 -16.99 1.06
CA LYS A 135 25.09 -18.00 0.75
C LYS A 135 24.50 -19.24 0.08
N ASN A 136 25.34 -20.21 -0.21
CA ASN A 136 24.95 -21.52 -0.76
C ASN A 136 24.11 -21.38 -2.04
N PHE A 137 24.61 -20.58 -2.99
CA PHE A 137 23.97 -20.45 -4.28
C PHE A 137 24.11 -21.75 -5.08
N GLU A 138 22.96 -22.24 -5.59
CA GLU A 138 22.88 -23.43 -6.42
C GLU A 138 22.02 -23.18 -7.65
N MET A 139 22.26 -23.93 -8.71
CA MET A 139 21.34 -24.03 -9.83
C MET A 139 20.86 -25.47 -10.02
N SER A 140 19.63 -25.64 -10.46
CA SER A 140 19.08 -26.91 -10.88
C SER A 140 18.76 -26.89 -12.36
N GLU A 141 19.12 -27.94 -13.09
CA GLU A 141 18.67 -28.19 -14.46
C GLU A 141 17.30 -28.87 -14.50
N GLU A 142 16.80 -29.31 -13.35
CA GLU A 142 15.44 -29.81 -13.18
C GLU A 142 14.50 -28.67 -12.79
N SER A 143 13.29 -28.74 -13.32
CA SER A 143 12.24 -27.81 -12.90
C SER A 143 11.88 -28.05 -11.44
N LEU A 144 11.67 -26.97 -10.70
CA LEU A 144 11.08 -27.09 -9.35
C LEU A 144 9.74 -27.85 -9.45
N PRO A 145 9.39 -28.66 -8.44
CA PRO A 145 8.07 -29.26 -8.38
C PRO A 145 7.01 -28.18 -8.64
N VAL A 146 6.01 -28.52 -9.46
CA VAL A 146 4.90 -27.61 -9.72
C VAL A 146 4.33 -27.18 -8.38
N ARG A 147 4.47 -25.91 -8.07
CA ARG A 147 3.90 -25.37 -6.85
C ARG A 147 2.38 -25.46 -6.97
N PRO A 148 1.68 -26.02 -5.98
CA PRO A 148 0.23 -26.05 -6.02
C PRO A 148 -0.27 -24.61 -6.17
N LYS A 149 -1.33 -24.44 -6.97
CA LYS A 149 -2.02 -23.16 -7.02
C LYS A 149 -2.56 -22.85 -5.62
N VAL A 150 -2.71 -21.56 -5.33
CA VAL A 150 -3.26 -21.11 -4.04
C VAL A 150 -4.59 -21.80 -3.71
N GLU A 151 -5.40 -22.08 -4.75
CA GLU A 151 -6.69 -22.74 -4.61
C GLU A 151 -6.59 -24.24 -4.25
N ASP A 152 -5.46 -24.86 -4.55
CA ASP A 152 -5.24 -26.31 -4.37
C ASP A 152 -4.75 -26.68 -2.96
N MET A 153 -4.39 -25.68 -2.15
CA MET A 153 -3.89 -25.92 -0.78
C MET A 153 -5.04 -26.05 0.22
N PRO A 154 -5.06 -27.13 1.00
CA PRO A 154 -6.01 -27.25 2.10
C PRO A 154 -5.73 -26.15 3.13
N VAL A 155 -6.74 -25.37 3.47
CA VAL A 155 -6.65 -24.28 4.41
C VAL A 155 -7.69 -24.47 5.50
N GLU A 156 -7.26 -24.43 6.75
CA GLU A 156 -8.16 -24.38 7.89
C GLU A 156 -8.78 -22.97 7.98
N PRO A 157 -10.11 -22.83 7.90
CA PRO A 157 -10.78 -21.55 8.07
C PRO A 157 -10.44 -20.91 9.41
N LEU A 158 -10.47 -19.58 9.45
CA LEU A 158 -10.35 -18.85 10.71
C LEU A 158 -11.54 -19.16 11.60
N PRO A 159 -11.31 -19.50 12.89
CA PRO A 159 -12.41 -19.67 13.84
C PRO A 159 -13.23 -18.38 13.96
N ALA A 160 -14.51 -18.49 14.20
CA ALA A 160 -15.37 -17.35 14.47
C ALA A 160 -14.85 -16.59 15.70
N LYS A 161 -14.85 -15.27 15.64
CA LYS A 161 -14.56 -14.39 16.79
C LYS A 161 -15.74 -13.45 16.96
N PRO A 162 -16.60 -13.65 17.96
CA PRO A 162 -17.75 -12.77 18.21
C PRO A 162 -17.31 -11.31 18.39
N GLY A 163 -18.05 -10.39 17.81
CA GLY A 163 -17.75 -8.96 17.88
C GLY A 163 -16.60 -8.47 17.01
N GLU A 164 -15.90 -9.34 16.28
CA GLU A 164 -14.83 -8.93 15.39
C GLU A 164 -15.36 -8.07 14.24
N ARG A 165 -14.79 -6.91 14.05
CA ARG A 165 -15.09 -6.05 12.91
C ARG A 165 -14.15 -6.35 11.75
N ARG A 166 -14.72 -6.79 10.65
CA ARG A 166 -14.00 -7.08 9.41
C ARG A 166 -14.38 -6.05 8.37
N ARG A 167 -13.40 -5.33 7.91
CA ARG A 167 -13.54 -4.25 6.93
C ARG A 167 -12.85 -4.63 5.64
N ILE A 168 -13.39 -4.15 4.54
CA ILE A 168 -12.77 -4.33 3.24
C ILE A 168 -12.91 -3.09 2.39
N CYS A 169 -11.82 -2.72 1.71
CA CYS A 169 -11.83 -1.68 0.70
C CYS A 169 -12.21 -2.31 -0.65
N CYS A 170 -13.19 -1.75 -1.31
CA CYS A 170 -13.62 -2.16 -2.64
C CYS A 170 -13.25 -1.09 -3.66
N HIS A 171 -12.25 -1.38 -4.47
CA HIS A 171 -11.86 -0.48 -5.54
C HIS A 171 -12.80 -0.67 -6.74
N ARG A 172 -13.78 0.20 -6.87
CA ARG A 172 -14.92 0.12 -7.80
C ARG A 172 -15.82 -1.09 -7.54
N ALA A 173 -16.96 -1.14 -8.19
CA ALA A 173 -17.69 -2.37 -8.41
C ALA A 173 -16.87 -3.25 -9.35
N TRP A 174 -15.96 -4.03 -8.77
CA TRP A 174 -14.97 -4.76 -9.52
C TRP A 174 -15.62 -5.82 -10.41
N GLY A 175 -15.37 -5.72 -11.70
CA GLY A 175 -15.95 -6.60 -12.70
C GLY A 175 -17.13 -6.02 -13.46
N ILE A 176 -17.79 -4.96 -12.99
CA ILE A 176 -18.87 -4.31 -13.75
C ILE A 176 -18.35 -3.75 -15.07
N ASP A 177 -17.15 -3.16 -15.06
CA ASP A 177 -16.49 -2.63 -16.24
C ASP A 177 -15.88 -3.70 -17.16
N LYS A 178 -15.61 -4.91 -16.66
CA LYS A 178 -14.96 -5.99 -17.44
C LYS A 178 -15.89 -7.12 -17.84
N GLN A 179 -16.98 -7.34 -17.09
CA GLN A 179 -17.98 -8.35 -17.39
C GLN A 179 -19.37 -7.85 -17.00
N PRO A 180 -20.00 -6.99 -17.85
CA PRO A 180 -21.34 -6.50 -17.60
C PRO A 180 -22.32 -7.64 -17.35
N GLY A 181 -23.09 -7.54 -16.28
CA GLY A 181 -24.13 -8.53 -15.93
C GLY A 181 -23.66 -9.78 -15.17
N LYS A 182 -22.35 -9.92 -14.88
CA LYS A 182 -21.84 -11.09 -14.13
C LYS A 182 -21.49 -10.84 -12.66
N THR A 183 -21.35 -9.59 -12.23
CA THR A 183 -21.11 -9.26 -10.83
C THR A 183 -21.80 -7.94 -10.45
N SER A 184 -22.90 -8.05 -9.75
CA SER A 184 -23.58 -6.91 -9.15
C SER A 184 -23.00 -6.59 -7.77
N TRP A 185 -23.21 -5.37 -7.27
CA TRP A 185 -22.95 -5.06 -5.87
C TRP A 185 -23.67 -6.02 -4.93
N ASP A 186 -24.89 -6.45 -5.29
CA ASP A 186 -25.69 -7.40 -4.52
C ASP A 186 -24.93 -8.72 -4.29
N GLU A 187 -24.41 -9.33 -5.35
CA GLU A 187 -23.62 -10.58 -5.26
C GLU A 187 -22.33 -10.40 -4.47
N GLN A 188 -21.62 -9.28 -4.69
CA GLN A 188 -20.36 -9.02 -4.00
C GLN A 188 -20.56 -8.83 -2.51
N ILE A 189 -21.56 -8.02 -2.11
CA ILE A 189 -21.85 -7.79 -0.70
C ILE A 189 -22.39 -9.05 -0.03
N ALA A 190 -23.18 -9.89 -0.73
CA ALA A 190 -23.60 -11.19 -0.23
C ALA A 190 -22.41 -12.11 0.10
N LYS A 191 -21.44 -12.22 -0.81
CA LYS A 191 -20.21 -12.99 -0.58
C LYS A 191 -19.41 -12.44 0.61
N LEU A 192 -19.24 -11.13 0.68
CA LEU A 192 -18.52 -10.47 1.78
C LEU A 192 -19.23 -10.69 3.12
N LYS A 193 -20.55 -10.59 3.16
CA LYS A 193 -21.34 -10.89 4.36
C LYS A 193 -21.15 -12.32 4.83
N THR A 194 -21.18 -13.29 3.90
CA THR A 194 -20.93 -14.72 4.21
C THR A 194 -19.53 -14.92 4.79
N ALA A 195 -18.53 -14.20 4.31
CA ALA A 195 -17.18 -14.21 4.87
C ALA A 195 -17.02 -13.39 6.16
N GLY A 196 -18.11 -12.91 6.74
CA GLY A 196 -18.14 -12.22 8.02
C GLY A 196 -17.74 -10.74 7.97
N PHE A 197 -17.67 -10.13 6.79
CA PHE A 197 -17.40 -8.69 6.69
C PHE A 197 -18.58 -7.87 7.24
N THR A 198 -18.25 -6.88 8.05
CA THR A 198 -19.19 -5.99 8.73
C THR A 198 -19.29 -4.62 8.07
N ASP A 199 -18.23 -4.23 7.36
CA ASP A 199 -18.07 -2.90 6.79
C ASP A 199 -17.39 -2.98 5.41
N VAL A 200 -17.89 -2.20 4.47
CA VAL A 200 -17.34 -2.03 3.12
C VAL A 200 -17.01 -0.57 2.89
N ALA A 201 -15.76 -0.27 2.58
CA ALA A 201 -15.33 1.03 2.09
C ALA A 201 -15.24 0.97 0.56
N ALA A 202 -16.29 1.41 -0.12
CA ALA A 202 -16.34 1.39 -1.58
C ALA A 202 -15.84 2.71 -2.17
N HIS A 203 -14.94 2.60 -3.15
CA HIS A 203 -14.30 3.76 -3.78
C HIS A 203 -15.30 4.52 -4.65
N MET A 204 -15.68 5.70 -4.20
CA MET A 204 -16.71 6.54 -4.82
C MET A 204 -16.12 7.70 -5.64
N ALA A 205 -14.93 8.20 -5.29
CA ALA A 205 -14.34 9.31 -6.02
C ALA A 205 -12.80 9.40 -5.92
N TRP A 206 -12.17 9.80 -7.01
CA TRP A 206 -10.87 10.47 -7.06
C TRP A 206 -11.07 11.99 -6.92
N ALA A 207 -10.01 12.74 -6.72
CA ALA A 207 -10.06 14.18 -6.82
C ALA A 207 -10.49 14.60 -8.26
N GLY A 208 -11.62 15.29 -8.35
CA GLY A 208 -12.20 15.76 -9.61
C GLY A 208 -13.00 14.74 -10.43
N LYS A 209 -13.22 13.50 -9.95
CA LYS A 209 -14.00 12.49 -10.68
C LYS A 209 -14.81 11.60 -9.74
N ALA A 210 -16.09 11.44 -10.00
CA ALA A 210 -17.02 10.61 -9.23
C ALA A 210 -17.49 9.36 -9.98
N TYR A 211 -17.81 8.28 -9.26
CA TYR A 211 -18.42 7.05 -9.75
C TYR A 211 -19.93 6.99 -9.42
N TYR A 212 -20.53 8.12 -9.18
CA TYR A 212 -21.95 8.32 -8.89
C TYR A 212 -22.40 9.65 -9.51
N ASN A 213 -23.69 9.90 -9.58
CA ASN A 213 -24.23 11.17 -10.06
C ASN A 213 -23.83 12.28 -9.09
N SER A 214 -22.91 13.13 -9.50
CA SER A 214 -22.28 14.16 -8.67
C SER A 214 -22.52 15.55 -9.21
N ASP A 215 -22.90 16.49 -8.33
CA ASP A 215 -23.01 17.92 -8.63
C ASP A 215 -21.68 18.66 -8.47
N VAL A 216 -20.67 18.00 -7.89
CA VAL A 216 -19.36 18.59 -7.56
C VAL A 216 -18.27 18.17 -8.54
N TYR A 217 -18.25 16.90 -8.92
CA TYR A 217 -17.22 16.31 -9.78
C TYR A 217 -17.76 15.88 -11.13
N SER A 218 -16.88 15.82 -12.12
CA SER A 218 -17.21 15.16 -13.38
C SER A 218 -17.48 13.66 -13.12
N GLU A 219 -18.50 13.14 -13.74
CA GLU A 219 -18.84 11.72 -13.64
C GLU A 219 -17.86 10.88 -14.47
N ASP A 220 -17.45 9.73 -13.93
CA ASP A 220 -16.73 8.73 -14.71
C ASP A 220 -17.70 8.11 -15.75
N PRO A 221 -17.28 7.83 -16.98
CA PRO A 221 -18.12 7.18 -18.00
C PRO A 221 -18.80 5.88 -17.55
N VAL A 222 -18.30 5.25 -16.50
CA VAL A 222 -18.92 4.07 -15.88
C VAL A 222 -20.33 4.37 -15.35
N VAL A 223 -20.60 5.60 -14.92
CA VAL A 223 -21.92 6.01 -14.41
C VAL A 223 -22.97 5.99 -15.53
N ALA A 224 -22.65 6.57 -16.68
CA ALA A 224 -23.53 6.54 -17.84
C ALA A 224 -23.81 5.10 -18.33
N LYS A 225 -22.82 4.20 -18.18
CA LYS A 225 -22.93 2.83 -18.68
C LYS A 225 -23.62 1.86 -17.71
N TYR A 226 -23.43 2.03 -16.42
CA TYR A 226 -23.85 1.04 -15.40
C TYR A 226 -24.69 1.64 -14.27
N GLY A 227 -25.00 2.94 -14.36
CA GLY A 227 -25.77 3.66 -13.35
C GLY A 227 -24.93 4.13 -12.16
N ASP A 228 -25.60 4.74 -11.21
CA ASP A 228 -25.01 5.29 -9.99
C ASP A 228 -24.46 4.19 -9.08
N MET A 229 -23.11 4.14 -8.95
CA MET A 229 -22.41 3.11 -8.17
C MET A 229 -22.65 3.27 -6.68
N LEU A 230 -22.86 4.50 -6.18
CA LEU A 230 -23.12 4.76 -4.78
C LEU A 230 -24.48 4.18 -4.37
N GLU A 231 -25.52 4.47 -5.14
CA GLU A 231 -26.86 4.00 -4.84
C GLU A 231 -26.96 2.47 -4.89
N SER A 232 -26.33 1.86 -5.89
CA SER A 232 -26.29 0.41 -6.05
C SER A 232 -25.57 -0.28 -4.89
N CYS A 233 -24.40 0.25 -4.47
CA CYS A 233 -23.63 -0.26 -3.33
C CYS A 233 -24.40 -0.08 -2.01
N LYS A 234 -24.97 1.09 -1.80
CA LYS A 234 -25.77 1.43 -0.61
C LYS A 234 -26.97 0.49 -0.45
N ALA A 235 -27.69 0.24 -1.53
CA ALA A 235 -28.84 -0.68 -1.52
C ALA A 235 -28.41 -2.10 -1.14
N ALA A 236 -27.32 -2.61 -1.73
CA ALA A 236 -26.79 -3.92 -1.40
C ALA A 236 -26.32 -4.00 0.06
N CYS A 237 -25.59 -3.01 0.53
CA CYS A 237 -25.12 -2.96 1.91
C CYS A 237 -26.27 -2.96 2.92
N ARG A 238 -27.33 -2.19 2.67
CA ARG A 238 -28.55 -2.18 3.50
C ARG A 238 -29.25 -3.54 3.52
N LYS A 239 -29.39 -4.16 2.35
CA LYS A 239 -30.03 -5.49 2.21
C LYS A 239 -29.36 -6.55 3.08
N TYR A 240 -28.03 -6.56 3.14
CA TYR A 240 -27.25 -7.57 3.86
C TYR A 240 -26.80 -7.12 5.26
N GLY A 241 -27.18 -5.94 5.73
CA GLY A 241 -26.77 -5.42 7.03
C GLY A 241 -25.25 -5.24 7.15
N VAL A 242 -24.64 -4.70 6.10
CA VAL A 242 -23.22 -4.31 6.05
C VAL A 242 -23.13 -2.79 6.05
N LYS A 243 -22.24 -2.20 6.84
CA LYS A 243 -22.05 -0.75 6.85
C LYS A 243 -21.32 -0.28 5.59
N PHE A 244 -21.82 0.79 5.00
CA PHE A 244 -21.27 1.39 3.79
C PHE A 244 -20.49 2.67 4.10
N TRP A 245 -19.17 2.63 3.82
CA TRP A 245 -18.28 3.78 3.91
C TRP A 245 -17.95 4.29 2.52
N GLY A 246 -18.32 5.53 2.23
CA GLY A 246 -17.94 6.18 0.98
C GLY A 246 -16.44 6.48 0.97
N TRP A 247 -15.64 5.67 0.25
CA TRP A 247 -14.21 5.88 0.14
C TRP A 247 -13.90 6.92 -0.91
N LYS A 248 -13.23 8.00 -0.49
CA LYS A 248 -12.77 9.07 -1.35
C LYS A 248 -11.26 9.25 -1.28
N CYS A 249 -10.60 9.24 -2.45
CA CYS A 249 -9.20 9.61 -2.60
C CYS A 249 -9.07 11.14 -2.63
N CYS A 250 -8.47 11.72 -1.59
CA CYS A 250 -8.21 13.16 -1.49
C CYS A 250 -6.98 13.55 -2.30
N TRP A 251 -7.01 14.73 -2.93
CA TRP A 251 -5.91 15.34 -3.68
C TRP A 251 -5.41 14.55 -4.90
N ASN A 252 -5.49 13.23 -4.90
CA ASN A 252 -5.03 12.39 -6.00
C ASN A 252 -6.10 12.24 -7.07
N MET A 253 -5.79 12.63 -8.31
CA MET A 253 -6.67 12.50 -9.47
C MET A 253 -6.59 11.11 -10.13
N GLY A 254 -5.73 10.24 -9.61
CA GLY A 254 -5.47 8.90 -10.18
C GLY A 254 -4.55 8.92 -11.41
N LYS A 255 -4.20 7.71 -11.86
CA LYS A 255 -3.31 7.54 -13.03
C LYS A 255 -3.98 7.94 -14.34
N ASN A 256 -5.31 7.79 -14.41
CA ASN A 256 -6.12 8.09 -15.58
C ASN A 256 -6.92 9.39 -15.36
N ALA A 257 -6.27 10.39 -14.76
CA ALA A 257 -6.84 11.73 -14.67
C ALA A 257 -7.22 12.24 -16.07
N ASP A 258 -8.34 12.95 -16.15
CA ASP A 258 -8.77 13.58 -17.39
C ASP A 258 -7.68 14.54 -17.88
N PRO A 259 -7.13 14.36 -19.11
CA PRO A 259 -6.02 15.17 -19.60
C PRO A 259 -6.37 16.64 -19.75
N GLU A 260 -7.63 16.97 -20.05
CA GLU A 260 -8.09 18.33 -20.21
C GLU A 260 -8.23 19.03 -18.86
N LEU A 261 -8.90 18.38 -17.92
CA LEU A 261 -8.97 18.83 -16.52
C LEU A 261 -7.56 19.06 -15.95
N ARG A 262 -6.66 18.09 -16.15
CA ARG A 262 -5.27 18.20 -15.67
C ARG A 262 -4.55 19.40 -16.30
N ARG A 263 -4.71 19.64 -17.60
CA ARG A 263 -4.10 20.76 -18.32
C ARG A 263 -4.60 22.09 -17.77
N ARG A 264 -5.93 22.22 -17.56
CA ARG A 264 -6.55 23.40 -16.96
C ARG A 264 -6.01 23.66 -15.56
N LEU A 265 -6.02 22.68 -14.69
CA LEU A 265 -5.54 22.80 -13.31
C LEU A 265 -4.04 23.12 -13.23
N ALA A 266 -3.24 22.61 -14.17
CA ALA A 266 -1.83 22.97 -14.28
C ALA A 266 -1.65 24.45 -14.66
N ALA A 267 -2.41 24.93 -15.65
CA ALA A 267 -2.37 26.34 -16.09
C ALA A 267 -2.84 27.31 -14.98
N GLU A 268 -3.79 26.90 -14.16
CA GLU A 268 -4.30 27.64 -13.00
C GLU A 268 -3.36 27.57 -11.77
N GLY A 269 -2.24 26.82 -11.86
CA GLY A 269 -1.31 26.60 -10.73
C GLY A 269 -1.92 25.84 -9.56
N ARG A 270 -2.86 24.95 -9.82
CA ARG A 270 -3.62 24.20 -8.82
C ARG A 270 -3.09 22.77 -8.57
N LEU A 271 -2.11 22.33 -9.37
CA LEU A 271 -1.45 21.04 -9.15
C LEU A 271 -0.22 21.18 -8.25
N GLN A 272 0.12 20.11 -7.56
CA GLN A 272 1.35 20.03 -6.78
C GLN A 272 2.58 20.01 -7.70
N MET A 273 3.65 20.63 -7.23
CA MET A 273 4.97 20.57 -7.84
C MET A 273 5.95 19.91 -6.88
N ASN A 274 6.79 19.03 -7.39
CA ASN A 274 7.94 18.49 -6.67
C ASN A 274 9.22 19.30 -6.96
N PHE A 275 10.33 18.96 -6.30
CA PHE A 275 11.60 19.67 -6.50
C PHE A 275 12.04 19.71 -7.96
N GLY A 276 11.90 18.60 -8.69
CA GLY A 276 12.28 18.53 -10.10
C GLY A 276 11.41 19.37 -11.05
N ASP A 277 10.23 19.80 -10.60
CA ASP A 277 9.30 20.60 -11.38
C ASP A 277 9.61 22.11 -11.31
N VAL A 278 10.29 22.57 -10.24
CA VAL A 278 10.55 24.01 -10.01
C VAL A 278 11.34 24.61 -11.18
N ALA A 279 12.42 23.95 -11.60
CA ALA A 279 13.24 24.42 -12.72
C ALA A 279 12.50 24.38 -14.06
N LYS A 280 11.49 23.52 -14.21
CA LYS A 280 10.68 23.38 -15.44
C LYS A 280 9.49 24.34 -15.47
N GLY A 281 9.09 24.86 -14.31
CA GLY A 281 7.92 25.73 -14.16
C GLY A 281 6.57 25.02 -14.39
N VAL A 282 6.55 23.69 -14.53
CA VAL A 282 5.34 22.92 -14.83
C VAL A 282 5.22 21.68 -13.92
N PRO A 283 4.02 21.39 -13.37
CA PRO A 283 3.82 20.25 -12.50
C PRO A 283 3.85 18.92 -13.29
N SER A 284 4.59 17.95 -12.79
CA SER A 284 4.61 16.57 -13.33
C SER A 284 3.57 15.67 -12.66
N THR A 285 2.97 16.09 -11.55
CA THR A 285 2.07 15.26 -10.73
C THR A 285 0.61 15.32 -11.20
N ASN A 286 -0.18 14.34 -10.79
CA ASN A 286 -1.64 14.32 -10.88
C ASN A 286 -2.27 14.56 -9.50
N TRP A 287 -1.70 15.47 -8.71
CA TRP A 287 -2.17 15.77 -7.36
C TRP A 287 -2.56 17.23 -7.23
N LEU A 288 -3.74 17.47 -6.66
CA LEU A 288 -4.19 18.81 -6.34
C LEU A 288 -3.37 19.42 -5.21
N CYS A 289 -3.01 20.69 -5.32
CA CYS A 289 -2.32 21.41 -4.25
C CYS A 289 -3.29 21.66 -3.07
N PRO A 290 -2.98 21.20 -1.84
CA PRO A 290 -3.88 21.36 -0.70
C PRO A 290 -3.88 22.78 -0.10
N THR A 291 -2.98 23.66 -0.55
CA THR A 291 -3.00 25.08 -0.17
C THR A 291 -3.83 25.95 -1.10
N ASP A 292 -4.34 25.38 -2.19
CA ASP A 292 -5.23 26.10 -3.10
C ASP A 292 -6.66 26.13 -2.56
N ALA A 293 -7.19 27.33 -2.35
CA ALA A 293 -8.50 27.51 -1.71
C ALA A 293 -9.64 26.88 -2.53
N GLU A 294 -9.56 26.94 -3.86
CA GLU A 294 -10.60 26.35 -4.73
C GLU A 294 -10.53 24.82 -4.71
N ASN A 295 -9.32 24.24 -4.65
CA ASN A 295 -9.17 22.80 -4.44
C ASN A 295 -9.76 22.37 -3.10
N VAL A 296 -9.45 23.10 -2.02
CA VAL A 296 -10.00 22.84 -0.67
C VAL A 296 -11.53 22.91 -0.67
N ARG A 297 -12.10 23.95 -1.30
CA ARG A 297 -13.55 24.13 -1.43
C ARG A 297 -14.21 22.94 -2.17
N MET A 298 -13.66 22.58 -3.33
CA MET A 298 -14.14 21.50 -4.17
C MET A 298 -14.05 20.13 -3.45
N GLU A 299 -12.90 19.84 -2.83
CA GLU A 299 -12.68 18.61 -2.10
C GLU A 299 -13.61 18.49 -0.87
N THR A 300 -13.86 19.60 -0.16
CA THR A 300 -14.78 19.64 0.97
C THR A 300 -16.22 19.45 0.50
N ALA A 301 -16.62 20.11 -0.58
CA ALA A 301 -17.96 19.97 -1.15
C ALA A 301 -18.26 18.51 -1.56
N ALA A 302 -17.29 17.82 -2.15
CA ALA A 302 -17.43 16.41 -2.52
C ALA A 302 -17.59 15.48 -1.30
N MET A 303 -16.95 15.79 -0.17
CA MET A 303 -17.13 15.03 1.07
C MET A 303 -18.52 15.26 1.66
N VAL A 304 -19.00 16.50 1.65
CA VAL A 304 -20.35 16.86 2.10
C VAL A 304 -21.41 16.20 1.20
N GLU A 305 -21.18 16.18 -0.11
CA GLU A 305 -22.05 15.51 -1.06
C GLU A 305 -22.16 14.00 -0.77
N LEU A 306 -21.03 13.31 -0.57
CA LEU A 306 -21.03 11.90 -0.17
C LEU A 306 -21.84 11.66 1.12
N ALA A 307 -21.67 12.51 2.12
CA ALA A 307 -22.43 12.43 3.37
C ALA A 307 -23.93 12.56 3.13
N LYS A 308 -24.35 13.56 2.34
CA LYS A 308 -25.76 13.81 1.99
C LYS A 308 -26.39 12.66 1.20
N ARG A 309 -25.60 11.86 0.49
CA ARG A 309 -26.05 10.65 -0.21
C ARG A 309 -26.39 9.49 0.73
N GLY A 310 -26.22 9.66 2.04
CA GLY A 310 -26.67 8.73 3.08
C GLY A 310 -25.79 7.49 3.21
N VAL A 311 -24.47 7.65 3.15
CA VAL A 311 -23.50 6.69 3.57
C VAL A 311 -23.46 6.58 5.10
N ASP A 312 -23.05 5.42 5.66
CA ASP A 312 -22.87 5.28 7.11
C ASP A 312 -21.64 6.06 7.60
N GLY A 313 -20.67 6.27 6.72
CA GLY A 313 -19.47 7.06 7.01
C GLY A 313 -18.65 7.37 5.77
N ILE A 314 -17.70 8.28 5.94
CA ILE A 314 -16.73 8.66 4.92
C ILE A 314 -15.38 8.04 5.27
N HIS A 315 -14.76 7.38 4.30
CA HIS A 315 -13.41 6.83 4.42
C HIS A 315 -12.43 7.68 3.60
N PHE A 316 -11.58 8.43 4.32
CA PHE A 316 -10.54 9.25 3.70
C PHE A 316 -9.37 8.38 3.27
N ASP A 317 -8.92 8.56 2.04
CA ASP A 317 -7.65 8.02 1.56
C ASP A 317 -6.90 9.09 0.78
N TYR A 318 -5.61 8.89 0.59
CA TYR A 318 -4.72 9.90 -0.01
C TYR A 318 -4.80 11.28 0.67
N ILE A 319 -5.24 11.30 1.94
CA ILE A 319 -5.31 12.49 2.80
C ILE A 319 -3.89 12.86 3.26
N ARG A 320 -3.06 13.26 2.31
CA ARG A 320 -1.61 13.41 2.46
C ARG A 320 -0.96 14.00 1.22
N TYR A 321 0.31 14.34 1.31
CA TYR A 321 1.16 14.58 0.13
C TYR A 321 1.64 13.25 -0.46
N PRO A 322 2.06 13.21 -1.76
CA PRO A 322 2.58 11.99 -2.37
C PRO A 322 3.91 11.53 -1.76
N ASP A 323 4.77 12.47 -1.44
CA ASP A 323 6.16 12.29 -1.02
C ASP A 323 6.67 13.49 -0.20
N PRO A 324 7.92 13.45 0.31
CA PRO A 324 8.51 14.57 1.06
C PRO A 324 8.86 15.80 0.20
N GLU A 325 9.04 15.61 -1.12
CA GLU A 325 9.46 16.64 -2.06
C GLU A 325 8.32 17.52 -2.59
N SER A 326 7.08 17.20 -2.22
CA SER A 326 5.85 17.92 -2.62
C SER A 326 5.20 18.63 -1.42
N CYS A 327 4.52 19.74 -1.58
CA CYS A 327 4.32 20.57 -2.76
C CYS A 327 5.15 21.84 -2.64
N VAL A 328 6.09 22.05 -3.54
CA VAL A 328 6.97 23.24 -3.52
C VAL A 328 6.58 24.31 -4.56
N CYS A 329 5.31 24.34 -4.95
CA CYS A 329 4.80 25.34 -5.89
C CYS A 329 4.93 26.77 -5.32
N PRO A 330 4.88 27.81 -6.17
CA PRO A 330 5.04 29.21 -5.75
C PRO A 330 4.07 29.64 -4.64
N ARG A 331 2.84 29.11 -4.63
CA ARG A 331 1.86 29.39 -3.56
C ARG A 331 2.32 28.79 -2.23
N CYS A 332 2.72 27.50 -2.21
CA CYS A 332 3.22 26.85 -1.01
C CYS A 332 4.45 27.54 -0.44
N ARG A 333 5.38 27.98 -1.31
CA ARG A 333 6.54 28.78 -0.92
C ARG A 333 6.12 30.04 -0.18
N ARG A 334 5.29 30.89 -0.80
CA ARG A 334 4.83 32.15 -0.18
C ARG A 334 4.14 31.93 1.17
N LEU A 335 3.27 30.92 1.26
CA LEU A 335 2.58 30.62 2.52
C LEU A 335 3.53 30.10 3.59
N PHE A 336 4.54 29.35 3.21
CA PHE A 336 5.56 28.85 4.11
C PHE A 336 6.46 29.99 4.61
N GLU A 337 6.96 30.85 3.71
CA GLU A 337 7.76 32.02 4.05
C GLU A 337 7.01 32.98 4.99
N ALA A 338 5.71 33.19 4.76
CA ALA A 338 4.85 33.94 5.68
C ALA A 338 4.71 33.24 7.06
N ASN A 339 4.68 31.92 7.10
CA ASN A 339 4.58 31.15 8.34
C ASN A 339 5.87 31.19 9.17
N VAL A 340 7.04 31.18 8.53
CA VAL A 340 8.34 31.28 9.23
C VAL A 340 8.82 32.72 9.45
N GLY A 341 8.18 33.70 8.79
CA GLY A 341 8.44 35.12 8.95
C GLY A 341 9.63 35.68 8.19
N HIS A 342 10.20 34.89 7.25
CA HIS A 342 11.31 35.31 6.40
C HIS A 342 11.33 34.58 5.05
N GLU A 343 11.99 35.14 4.07
CA GLU A 343 12.23 34.49 2.78
C GLU A 343 13.24 33.34 2.91
N VAL A 344 13.05 32.28 2.14
CA VAL A 344 13.97 31.15 2.00
C VAL A 344 14.75 31.30 0.69
N ALA A 345 16.02 31.73 0.81
CA ALA A 345 16.83 32.14 -0.32
C ALA A 345 17.09 31.01 -1.33
N ASP A 346 17.45 29.81 -0.85
CA ASP A 346 17.71 28.62 -1.70
C ASP A 346 16.47 27.71 -1.76
N TRP A 347 15.44 28.14 -2.48
CA TRP A 347 14.24 27.33 -2.65
C TRP A 347 14.29 26.47 -3.91
N PRO A 348 14.03 25.15 -3.86
CA PRO A 348 13.69 24.34 -2.68
C PRO A 348 14.90 23.67 -1.98
N GLY A 349 16.15 24.03 -2.35
CA GLY A 349 17.37 23.40 -1.85
C GLY A 349 17.50 23.43 -0.32
N ALA A 350 17.08 24.52 0.32
CA ALA A 350 17.11 24.66 1.76
C ALA A 350 16.28 23.57 2.49
N LEU A 351 15.25 23.03 1.86
CA LEU A 351 14.44 21.93 2.41
C LEU A 351 15.22 20.61 2.51
N GLU A 352 16.37 20.50 1.84
CA GLU A 352 17.26 19.35 1.93
C GLU A 352 18.50 19.63 2.81
N THR A 353 18.97 20.85 2.83
CA THR A 353 20.28 21.22 3.39
C THR A 353 20.21 21.90 4.74
N ASP A 354 19.08 22.52 5.11
CA ASP A 354 18.87 23.20 6.38
C ASP A 354 17.84 22.43 7.23
N GLU A 355 18.28 21.82 8.31
CA GLU A 355 17.43 21.00 9.18
C GLU A 355 16.33 21.82 9.90
N ALA A 356 16.55 23.09 10.22
CA ALA A 356 15.53 23.94 10.84
C ALA A 356 14.42 24.28 9.85
N ILE A 357 14.78 24.65 8.63
CA ILE A 357 13.82 24.91 7.53
C ILE A 357 13.06 23.64 7.17
N LYS A 358 13.73 22.50 7.09
CA LYS A 358 13.13 21.20 6.79
C LYS A 358 12.09 20.79 7.85
N GLU A 359 12.39 20.97 9.13
CA GLU A 359 11.46 20.66 10.20
C GLU A 359 10.26 21.63 10.21
N ALA A 360 10.51 22.93 10.01
CA ALA A 360 9.45 23.92 9.87
C ALA A 360 8.53 23.61 8.67
N TRP A 361 9.13 23.18 7.55
CA TRP A 361 8.39 22.76 6.36
C TRP A 361 7.53 21.52 6.60
N ARG A 362 8.09 20.51 7.27
CA ARG A 362 7.36 19.31 7.68
C ARG A 362 6.13 19.68 8.50
N LYS A 363 6.30 20.54 9.51
CA LYS A 363 5.21 21.01 10.36
C LYS A 363 4.16 21.78 9.55
N PHE A 364 4.58 22.71 8.71
CA PHE A 364 3.68 23.49 7.84
C PHE A 364 2.81 22.56 6.97
N ARG A 365 3.39 21.54 6.36
CA ARG A 365 2.65 20.56 5.54
C ARG A 365 1.63 19.79 6.39
N CYS A 366 1.99 19.36 7.59
CA CYS A 366 1.08 18.70 8.52
C CYS A 366 -0.09 19.62 8.90
N ASP A 367 0.19 20.89 9.19
CA ASP A 367 -0.84 21.88 9.55
C ASP A 367 -1.81 22.13 8.39
N VAL A 368 -1.33 22.15 7.14
CA VAL A 368 -2.16 22.28 5.94
C VAL A 368 -3.14 21.12 5.82
N ILE A 369 -2.66 19.87 5.90
CA ILE A 369 -3.55 18.69 5.78
C ILE A 369 -4.50 18.62 6.99
N THR A 370 -4.02 18.89 8.19
CA THR A 370 -4.83 18.90 9.42
C THR A 370 -5.95 19.93 9.35
N SER A 371 -5.67 21.13 8.84
CA SER A 371 -6.69 22.18 8.65
C SER A 371 -7.80 21.73 7.68
N TYR A 372 -7.43 21.06 6.59
CA TYR A 372 -8.41 20.50 5.66
C TYR A 372 -9.26 19.41 6.33
N VAL A 373 -8.65 18.47 7.02
CA VAL A 373 -9.38 17.40 7.74
C VAL A 373 -10.39 17.99 8.71
N LYS A 374 -9.95 18.98 9.53
CA LYS A 374 -10.82 19.71 10.45
C LYS A 374 -12.00 20.34 9.72
N GLY A 375 -11.73 21.10 8.66
CA GLY A 375 -12.76 21.79 7.89
C GLY A 375 -13.81 20.83 7.28
N VAL A 376 -13.38 19.69 6.76
CA VAL A 376 -14.29 18.66 6.25
C VAL A 376 -15.15 18.08 7.37
N VAL A 377 -14.55 17.70 8.49
CA VAL A 377 -15.27 17.12 9.64
C VAL A 377 -16.31 18.09 10.16
N GLU A 378 -15.97 19.37 10.32
CA GLU A 378 -16.88 20.42 10.75
C GLU A 378 -18.04 20.63 9.77
N ALA A 379 -17.75 20.69 8.46
CA ALA A 379 -18.75 20.86 7.43
C ALA A 379 -19.73 19.68 7.35
N VAL A 380 -19.19 18.44 7.38
CA VAL A 380 -20.05 17.26 7.34
C VAL A 380 -20.86 17.09 8.62
N ARG A 381 -20.28 17.31 9.81
CA ARG A 381 -21.02 17.23 11.09
C ARG A 381 -22.16 18.24 11.17
N ARG A 382 -21.95 19.43 10.61
CA ARG A 382 -23.01 20.45 10.53
C ARG A 382 -24.17 20.02 9.65
N ASP A 383 -23.88 19.45 8.46
CA ASP A 383 -24.89 19.15 7.44
C ASP A 383 -25.45 17.72 7.59
N CYS A 384 -24.66 16.78 8.14
CA CYS A 384 -24.99 15.36 8.25
C CYS A 384 -24.43 14.78 9.59
N PRO A 385 -25.01 15.13 10.74
CA PRO A 385 -24.41 14.86 12.08
C PRO A 385 -24.29 13.37 12.44
N GLY A 386 -24.97 12.46 11.72
CA GLY A 386 -24.90 11.01 11.97
C GLY A 386 -23.85 10.26 11.14
N VAL A 387 -23.11 10.94 10.26
CA VAL A 387 -22.13 10.29 9.39
C VAL A 387 -20.79 10.13 10.12
N GLY A 388 -20.28 8.88 10.12
CA GLY A 388 -18.98 8.55 10.73
C GLY A 388 -17.79 8.91 9.85
N PHE A 389 -16.58 8.89 10.46
CA PHE A 389 -15.32 9.19 9.78
C PHE A 389 -14.29 8.12 10.03
N SER A 390 -13.57 7.74 8.98
CA SER A 390 -12.41 6.86 9.06
C SER A 390 -11.35 7.25 8.03
N ALA A 391 -10.10 6.83 8.24
CA ALA A 391 -9.02 7.15 7.31
C ALA A 391 -8.09 5.96 7.07
N ALA A 392 -7.58 5.86 5.83
CA ALA A 392 -6.42 5.04 5.50
C ALA A 392 -5.14 5.85 5.76
N VAL A 393 -4.30 5.34 6.66
CA VAL A 393 -3.12 6.07 7.12
C VAL A 393 -1.84 5.23 7.05
N ARG A 394 -0.69 5.90 7.11
CA ARG A 394 0.60 5.20 7.24
C ARG A 394 0.65 4.39 8.54
N PRO A 395 1.43 3.29 8.57
CA PRO A 395 1.46 2.38 9.72
C PRO A 395 1.86 3.01 11.06
N SER A 396 2.61 4.10 11.05
CA SER A 396 2.92 4.88 12.23
C SER A 396 2.66 6.36 12.02
N SER A 397 2.38 7.09 13.08
CA SER A 397 2.18 8.54 13.03
C SER A 397 3.46 9.26 12.65
N ARG A 398 4.61 8.82 13.18
CA ARG A 398 5.94 9.34 12.80
C ARG A 398 6.18 9.23 11.30
N LEU A 399 5.85 8.07 10.71
CA LEU A 399 5.93 7.86 9.26
C LEU A 399 4.98 8.76 8.49
N GLY A 400 3.76 8.88 8.99
CA GLY A 400 2.73 9.74 8.44
C GLY A 400 3.21 11.19 8.37
N THR A 401 3.63 11.75 9.50
CA THR A 401 4.06 13.15 9.60
C THR A 401 5.32 13.43 8.78
N TYR A 402 6.33 12.57 8.88
CA TYR A 402 7.62 12.80 8.23
C TYR A 402 7.56 12.71 6.71
N TRP A 403 6.93 11.65 6.18
CA TRP A 403 6.95 11.39 4.74
C TRP A 403 5.89 12.13 3.95
N VAL A 404 4.68 12.17 4.49
CA VAL A 404 3.50 12.53 3.71
C VAL A 404 2.62 13.57 4.40
N ALA A 405 3.10 14.10 5.51
CA ALA A 405 2.39 15.12 6.30
C ALA A 405 1.00 14.67 6.78
N GLN A 406 0.89 13.41 7.19
CA GLN A 406 -0.33 12.77 7.65
C GLN A 406 -0.28 12.63 9.17
N ASP A 407 -0.65 13.69 9.90
CA ASP A 407 -0.65 13.73 11.36
C ASP A 407 -1.94 13.12 11.95
N TRP A 408 -2.15 11.84 11.63
CA TRP A 408 -3.36 11.13 12.01
C TRP A 408 -3.51 10.91 13.53
N GLU A 409 -2.41 10.96 14.28
CA GLU A 409 -2.45 10.90 15.74
C GLU A 409 -3.14 12.16 16.33
N SER A 410 -2.80 13.35 15.85
CA SER A 410 -3.51 14.57 16.21
C SER A 410 -4.99 14.49 15.86
N TRP A 411 -5.34 13.97 14.69
CA TRP A 411 -6.73 13.83 14.27
C TRP A 411 -7.52 12.90 15.17
N ALA A 412 -6.90 11.79 15.58
CA ALA A 412 -7.47 10.84 16.52
C ALA A 412 -7.66 11.47 17.92
N LYS A 413 -6.67 12.19 18.43
CA LYS A 413 -6.73 12.89 19.73
C LYS A 413 -7.83 13.96 19.77
N ASN A 414 -8.10 14.62 18.64
CA ASN A 414 -9.19 15.59 18.52
C ASN A 414 -10.58 14.94 18.35
N GLY A 415 -10.68 13.60 18.32
CA GLY A 415 -11.95 12.88 18.17
C GLY A 415 -12.62 13.14 16.82
N TRP A 416 -11.83 13.34 15.76
CA TRP A 416 -12.38 13.56 14.41
C TRP A 416 -12.72 12.28 13.69
N PHE A 417 -12.11 11.16 14.06
CA PHE A 417 -12.34 9.86 13.45
C PHE A 417 -12.93 8.84 14.44
N ASP A 418 -13.84 8.00 13.96
CA ASP A 418 -14.37 6.87 14.73
C ASP A 418 -13.35 5.72 14.81
N PHE A 419 -12.51 5.60 13.78
CA PHE A 419 -11.41 4.64 13.73
C PHE A 419 -10.43 4.96 12.59
N ILE A 420 -9.27 4.33 12.69
CA ILE A 420 -8.17 4.46 11.73
C ILE A 420 -7.89 3.08 11.11
N CYS A 421 -7.62 3.04 9.80
CA CYS A 421 -7.12 1.86 9.08
C CYS A 421 -5.65 2.09 8.70
N THR A 422 -4.73 1.39 9.33
CA THR A 422 -3.31 1.51 9.03
C THR A 422 -2.91 0.63 7.84
N MET A 423 -2.10 1.14 6.91
CA MET A 423 -1.70 0.45 5.68
C MET A 423 -0.50 -0.48 5.91
N ASN A 424 -0.69 -1.58 6.65
CA ASN A 424 0.34 -2.55 7.02
C ASN A 424 0.54 -3.63 5.94
N TYR A 425 0.63 -3.23 4.68
CA TYR A 425 0.62 -4.15 3.53
C TYR A 425 1.94 -4.89 3.37
N THR A 426 2.17 -5.88 4.23
CA THR A 426 3.31 -6.80 4.16
C THR A 426 2.84 -8.21 3.85
N SER A 427 3.70 -9.01 3.22
CA SER A 427 3.48 -10.45 3.03
C SER A 427 4.04 -11.30 4.19
N SER A 428 4.80 -10.70 5.10
CA SER A 428 5.41 -11.37 6.23
C SER A 428 4.54 -11.24 7.49
N PRO A 429 4.00 -12.35 8.03
CA PRO A 429 3.30 -12.33 9.31
C PRO A 429 4.20 -11.87 10.46
N THR A 430 5.46 -12.27 10.46
CA THR A 430 6.47 -11.86 11.45
C THR A 430 6.66 -10.34 11.43
N LYS A 431 6.87 -9.76 10.26
CA LYS A 431 7.00 -8.31 10.14
C LYS A 431 5.75 -7.57 10.60
N LEU A 432 4.56 -8.10 10.28
CA LEU A 432 3.32 -7.53 10.78
C LEU A 432 3.31 -7.51 12.32
N LYS A 433 3.67 -8.63 12.97
CA LYS A 433 3.64 -8.77 14.42
C LYS A 433 4.71 -7.92 15.10
N GLU A 434 5.96 -8.07 14.70
CA GLU A 434 7.13 -7.53 15.41
C GLU A 434 7.37 -6.03 15.12
N SER A 435 6.96 -5.55 13.95
CA SER A 435 7.15 -4.16 13.57
C SER A 435 5.83 -3.38 13.63
N TYR A 436 4.91 -3.64 12.73
CA TYR A 436 3.73 -2.79 12.57
C TYR A 436 2.77 -2.82 13.77
N ILE A 437 2.44 -4.01 14.26
CA ILE A 437 1.56 -4.15 15.42
C ILE A 437 2.21 -3.56 16.67
N ALA A 438 3.49 -3.81 16.88
CA ALA A 438 4.23 -3.24 18.01
C ALA A 438 4.23 -1.70 17.96
N THR A 439 4.46 -1.10 16.78
CA THR A 439 4.43 0.36 16.61
C THR A 439 3.04 0.92 16.90
N ILE A 440 1.97 0.36 16.33
CA ILE A 440 0.60 0.82 16.57
C ILE A 440 0.25 0.78 18.07
N LYS A 441 0.64 -0.28 18.76
CA LYS A 441 0.40 -0.41 20.22
C LYS A 441 1.19 0.60 21.03
N HIS A 442 2.43 0.89 20.62
CA HIS A 442 3.27 1.87 21.28
C HIS A 442 2.67 3.30 21.17
N GLU A 443 2.06 3.62 20.03
CA GLU A 443 1.44 4.92 19.79
C GLU A 443 0.19 5.20 20.64
N ASN A 444 -0.41 4.15 21.22
CA ASN A 444 -1.58 4.24 22.11
C ASN A 444 -2.69 5.16 21.56
N CYS A 445 -3.12 4.89 20.35
CA CYS A 445 -4.12 5.70 19.64
C CYS A 445 -5.45 5.73 20.42
N PRO A 446 -6.05 6.91 20.67
CA PRO A 446 -7.29 7.03 21.46
C PRO A 446 -8.55 6.54 20.73
N VAL A 447 -8.44 6.29 19.43
CA VAL A 447 -9.54 5.68 18.63
C VAL A 447 -9.20 4.26 18.21
N LYS A 448 -10.22 3.50 17.82
CA LYS A 448 -10.01 2.13 17.34
C LYS A 448 -9.12 2.11 16.10
N VAL A 449 -8.18 1.18 16.07
CA VAL A 449 -7.31 0.94 14.93
C VAL A 449 -7.61 -0.44 14.36
N TYR A 450 -7.79 -0.50 13.03
CA TYR A 450 -7.94 -1.73 12.28
C TYR A 450 -6.72 -1.92 11.38
N PRO A 451 -5.76 -2.79 11.76
CA PRO A 451 -4.60 -3.07 10.94
C PRO A 451 -5.00 -3.51 9.54
N GLY A 452 -4.44 -2.86 8.52
CA GLY A 452 -4.74 -3.14 7.12
C GLY A 452 -3.84 -4.25 6.59
N LEU A 453 -4.45 -5.29 6.04
CA LEU A 453 -3.80 -6.43 5.40
C LEU A 453 -3.99 -6.35 3.90
N GLY A 454 -2.93 -6.59 3.13
CA GLY A 454 -2.93 -6.41 1.67
C GLY A 454 -2.67 -7.68 0.88
N PRO A 455 -3.46 -8.76 1.02
CA PRO A 455 -3.15 -10.04 0.39
C PRO A 455 -3.09 -9.97 -1.14
N VAL A 456 -3.86 -9.10 -1.76
CA VAL A 456 -3.86 -8.92 -3.23
C VAL A 456 -2.60 -8.24 -3.77
N LEU A 457 -1.86 -7.55 -2.92
CA LEU A 457 -0.61 -6.88 -3.29
C LEU A 457 0.59 -7.84 -3.29
N TRP A 458 0.43 -9.04 -2.72
CA TRP A 458 1.49 -10.03 -2.67
C TRP A 458 1.74 -10.61 -4.06
N LYS A 459 2.99 -10.64 -4.45
CA LYS A 459 3.40 -11.08 -5.78
C LYS A 459 3.78 -12.57 -5.83
N PHE A 460 3.70 -13.26 -4.69
CA PHE A 460 4.17 -14.64 -4.57
C PHE A 460 3.11 -15.65 -4.96
N THR A 461 3.54 -16.68 -5.66
CA THR A 461 2.72 -17.79 -6.15
C THR A 461 3.15 -19.12 -5.54
N ASP A 462 3.71 -19.09 -4.32
CA ASP A 462 4.23 -20.26 -3.63
C ASP A 462 3.16 -21.13 -2.94
N GLY A 463 1.89 -20.90 -3.24
CA GLY A 463 0.78 -21.63 -2.65
C GLY A 463 0.49 -21.33 -1.18
N ARG A 464 1.32 -20.51 -0.50
CA ARG A 464 1.23 -20.23 0.94
C ARG A 464 0.51 -18.93 1.30
N ASN A 465 -0.07 -18.25 0.32
CA ASN A 465 -0.69 -16.95 0.58
C ASN A 465 -1.92 -17.05 1.49
N LEU A 466 -2.66 -18.15 1.45
CA LEU A 466 -3.79 -18.39 2.34
C LEU A 466 -3.33 -18.56 3.80
N GLU A 467 -2.28 -19.36 4.03
CA GLU A 467 -1.66 -19.51 5.35
C GLU A 467 -1.16 -18.16 5.87
N ARG A 468 -0.45 -17.39 5.03
CA ARG A 468 0.03 -16.05 5.41
C ARG A 468 -1.08 -15.12 5.86
N LEU A 469 -2.22 -15.11 5.14
CA LEU A 469 -3.35 -14.29 5.54
C LEU A 469 -3.92 -14.78 6.87
N ARG A 470 -4.07 -16.10 7.05
CA ARG A 470 -4.52 -16.70 8.30
C ARG A 470 -3.63 -16.28 9.47
N ASP A 471 -2.32 -16.42 9.33
CA ASP A 471 -1.33 -16.07 10.35
C ASP A 471 -1.35 -14.57 10.67
N GLN A 472 -1.52 -13.72 9.66
CA GLN A 472 -1.66 -12.28 9.87
C GLN A 472 -2.93 -11.91 10.64
N VAL A 473 -4.07 -12.53 10.32
CA VAL A 473 -5.31 -12.29 11.08
C VAL A 473 -5.17 -12.81 12.51
N LEU A 474 -4.56 -13.98 12.71
CA LEU A 474 -4.31 -14.50 14.06
C LEU A 474 -3.38 -13.57 14.86
N ALA A 475 -2.32 -13.04 14.25
CA ALA A 475 -1.43 -12.07 14.90
C ALA A 475 -2.18 -10.77 15.31
N VAL A 476 -3.09 -10.27 14.47
CA VAL A 476 -3.95 -9.12 14.81
C VAL A 476 -4.87 -9.45 15.99
N ARG A 477 -5.46 -10.64 16.02
CA ARG A 477 -6.32 -11.10 17.12
C ARG A 477 -5.57 -11.29 18.43
N GLU A 478 -4.39 -11.94 18.38
CA GLU A 478 -3.48 -12.14 19.50
C GLU A 478 -3.05 -10.82 20.12
N ALA A 479 -2.82 -9.83 19.28
CA ALA A 479 -2.50 -8.48 19.71
C ALA A 479 -3.68 -7.73 20.36
N GLY A 480 -4.88 -8.27 20.37
CA GLY A 480 -6.05 -7.69 21.05
C GLY A 480 -6.77 -6.61 20.26
N PHE A 481 -6.57 -6.51 18.94
CA PHE A 481 -7.38 -5.61 18.12
C PHE A 481 -8.80 -6.12 17.94
N ASP A 482 -9.76 -5.19 17.84
CA ASP A 482 -11.18 -5.49 17.66
C ASP A 482 -11.53 -5.98 16.24
N GLY A 483 -10.56 -5.99 15.33
CA GLY A 483 -10.74 -6.42 13.96
C GLY A 483 -9.60 -5.96 13.05
N PHE A 484 -9.83 -6.06 11.75
CA PHE A 484 -8.85 -5.75 10.71
C PHE A 484 -9.51 -5.15 9.47
N SER A 485 -8.70 -4.61 8.56
CA SER A 485 -9.14 -4.13 7.24
C SER A 485 -8.39 -4.89 6.14
N ILE A 486 -9.08 -5.27 5.08
CA ILE A 486 -8.47 -5.90 3.89
C ILE A 486 -8.38 -4.88 2.75
N PHE A 487 -7.21 -4.74 2.15
CA PHE A 487 -6.99 -4.05 0.90
C PHE A 487 -6.54 -5.06 -0.16
N GLU A 488 -7.30 -5.32 -1.19
CA GLU A 488 -8.61 -4.83 -1.55
C GLU A 488 -9.52 -5.95 -2.08
N TRP A 489 -10.82 -5.72 -2.14
CA TRP A 489 -11.76 -6.62 -2.79
C TRP A 489 -11.53 -6.66 -4.31
N SER A 490 -11.27 -7.83 -4.84
CA SER A 490 -11.00 -8.08 -6.24
C SER A 490 -11.12 -9.57 -6.54
N ARG A 491 -11.05 -9.99 -7.82
CA ARG A 491 -10.93 -11.41 -8.18
C ARG A 491 -9.81 -12.14 -7.43
N ARG A 492 -8.71 -11.46 -7.17
CA ARG A 492 -7.62 -12.04 -6.37
C ARG A 492 -8.03 -12.24 -4.93
N CYS A 493 -8.82 -11.33 -4.37
CA CYS A 493 -9.30 -11.43 -3.00
C CYS A 493 -10.32 -12.55 -2.82
N GLU A 494 -11.15 -12.86 -3.80
CA GLU A 494 -12.09 -13.99 -3.74
C GLU A 494 -11.43 -15.30 -3.36
N LYS A 495 -10.19 -15.52 -3.79
CA LYS A 495 -9.38 -16.69 -3.46
C LYS A 495 -9.05 -16.83 -1.97
N PHE A 496 -9.12 -15.76 -1.23
CA PHE A 496 -8.87 -15.73 0.22
C PHE A 496 -10.13 -15.94 1.07
N LEU A 497 -11.32 -15.93 0.45
CA LEU A 497 -12.58 -16.13 1.19
C LEU A 497 -12.63 -17.44 1.97
N PRO A 498 -12.11 -18.59 1.50
CA PRO A 498 -12.11 -19.83 2.28
C PRO A 498 -11.45 -19.70 3.65
N VAL A 499 -10.39 -18.88 3.75
CA VAL A 499 -9.72 -18.58 5.04
C VAL A 499 -10.58 -17.71 5.93
N LEU A 500 -11.26 -16.73 5.35
CA LEU A 500 -12.00 -15.70 6.07
C LEU A 500 -13.41 -16.15 6.46
N THR A 501 -13.99 -17.11 5.71
CA THR A 501 -15.33 -17.62 5.98
C THR A 501 -15.31 -18.55 7.20
N PRO A 502 -15.98 -18.23 8.30
CA PRO A 502 -16.05 -19.13 9.43
C PRO A 502 -16.66 -20.48 9.04
N PRO A 503 -16.23 -21.60 9.63
CA PRO A 503 -16.90 -22.87 9.42
C PRO A 503 -18.37 -22.72 9.82
N LYS A 504 -19.25 -23.38 9.07
CA LYS A 504 -20.66 -23.49 9.49
C LYS A 504 -20.66 -24.22 10.83
N CYS A 505 -21.28 -23.65 11.84
CA CYS A 505 -21.62 -24.41 13.03
C CYS A 505 -22.67 -25.43 12.57
N ASP A 506 -22.33 -26.70 12.56
CA ASP A 506 -23.34 -27.75 12.45
C ASP A 506 -24.17 -27.67 13.74
N ASN A 507 -25.39 -27.13 13.60
CA ASN A 507 -26.38 -27.14 14.69
C ASN A 507 -26.96 -28.52 14.85
#